data_cf9c3081bf324386ba7dc163ab7742a2
#
_entry.id   cf9c3081bf324386ba7dc163ab7742a2
#
_cell.length_a   1.000
_cell.length_b   1.000
_cell.length_c   1.000
_cell.angle_alpha   90.00
_cell.angle_beta   90.00
_cell.angle_gamma   90.00
#
_symmetry.space_group_name_H-M   'P 1'
#
loop_
_entity.id
_entity.type
_entity.pdbx_description
1 polymer ?
#
loop_
_entity_poly.entity_id
_entity_poly.type
_entity_poly.pdbx_seq_one_letter_code
_entity_poly.pdbx_strand_id
1 'polypeptide(L)'
;MKCKDYYSLLEIKRTASGDEIKKAYRALAKKYHPDANIGNAEAEEIFKDINEAYEVLGNPEKKRKYDSILNRFNFLSGFEFDPSKFGFKRETEFSGSTDGAFSDFYDLFFGKDSVEFDDKTFETAFYKKEEQLLFKRGEDVFVNYEVTLEEAFYGLETTIHVKTAANKIKEYDITIPEGSKTGDKIKLMGKGMPGVIGAPPGDLYVNIVVKKHDLFTIKGKDLETDILITPWEAIFGGRAIIDGIDGKLNVKIPAGVQTSDRLRIAGKGYKNGVSRGDLLGRIKIVVPSSLTDKEKELFKELQKISNFEPRKVM
;
A
#
# COMPACT_ATOMS: atom_id res chain seq x y z
N MET A 1 -32.06 1.08 12.93
CA MET A 1 -33.01 0.14 12.31
C MET A 1 -32.27 -0.84 11.42
N LYS A 2 -32.77 -2.07 11.28
CA LYS A 2 -32.13 -3.07 10.40
C LYS A 2 -32.60 -2.88 8.97
N CYS A 3 -31.65 -2.77 8.03
CA CYS A 3 -31.98 -2.80 6.61
C CYS A 3 -32.21 -4.24 6.17
N LYS A 4 -33.32 -4.48 5.51
CA LYS A 4 -33.68 -5.80 4.98
C LYS A 4 -33.21 -5.93 3.54
N ASP A 5 -32.58 -7.04 3.20
CA ASP A 5 -32.28 -7.37 1.80
C ASP A 5 -33.50 -8.06 1.17
N TYR A 6 -34.29 -7.28 0.46
CA TYR A 6 -35.53 -7.78 -0.16
C TYR A 6 -35.31 -8.86 -1.22
N TYR A 7 -34.13 -8.85 -1.88
CA TYR A 7 -33.80 -9.92 -2.82
C TYR A 7 -33.53 -11.25 -2.11
N SER A 8 -32.84 -11.20 -0.97
CA SER A 8 -32.59 -12.36 -0.13
C SER A 8 -33.90 -12.88 0.51
N LEU A 9 -34.78 -11.98 0.93
CA LEU A 9 -36.11 -12.36 1.49
C LEU A 9 -37.00 -13.10 0.48
N LEU A 10 -36.92 -12.74 -0.79
CA LEU A 10 -37.64 -13.44 -1.87
C LEU A 10 -36.84 -14.61 -2.47
N GLU A 11 -35.64 -14.92 -1.95
CA GLU A 11 -34.77 -16.00 -2.43
C GLU A 11 -34.40 -15.86 -3.93
N ILE A 12 -34.23 -14.63 -4.42
CA ILE A 12 -33.93 -14.32 -5.83
C ILE A 12 -32.62 -13.54 -5.98
N LYS A 13 -32.10 -13.55 -7.20
CA LYS A 13 -30.93 -12.74 -7.54
C LYS A 13 -31.31 -11.29 -7.76
N ARG A 14 -30.38 -10.35 -7.52
CA ARG A 14 -30.58 -8.91 -7.79
C ARG A 14 -30.87 -8.61 -9.27
N THR A 15 -30.52 -9.53 -10.17
CA THR A 15 -30.79 -9.45 -11.62
C THR A 15 -32.15 -10.03 -12.02
N ALA A 16 -32.99 -10.45 -11.05
CA ALA A 16 -34.29 -11.08 -11.34
C ALA A 16 -35.23 -10.13 -12.09
N SER A 17 -35.93 -10.70 -13.07
CA SER A 17 -36.96 -10.03 -13.83
C SER A 17 -38.24 -9.84 -13.00
N GLY A 18 -39.17 -8.96 -13.45
CA GLY A 18 -40.44 -8.75 -12.78
C GLY A 18 -41.30 -10.03 -12.66
N ASP A 19 -41.22 -10.93 -13.66
CA ASP A 19 -41.93 -12.19 -13.64
C ASP A 19 -41.35 -13.17 -12.63
N GLU A 20 -39.99 -13.20 -12.49
CA GLU A 20 -39.30 -14.02 -11.49
C GLU A 20 -39.64 -13.53 -10.07
N ILE A 21 -39.62 -12.21 -9.84
CA ILE A 21 -40.05 -11.59 -8.58
C ILE A 21 -41.48 -12.03 -8.21
N LYS A 22 -42.42 -11.90 -9.15
CA LYS A 22 -43.81 -12.28 -8.95
C LYS A 22 -44.00 -13.77 -8.68
N LYS A 23 -43.24 -14.62 -9.36
CA LYS A 23 -43.25 -16.08 -9.18
C LYS A 23 -42.71 -16.46 -7.81
N ALA A 24 -41.59 -15.90 -7.39
CA ALA A 24 -40.98 -16.13 -6.09
C ALA A 24 -41.90 -15.70 -4.95
N TYR A 25 -42.48 -14.49 -5.04
CA TYR A 25 -43.46 -13.99 -4.07
C TYR A 25 -44.64 -14.97 -3.91
N ARG A 26 -45.27 -15.40 -5.02
CA ARG A 26 -46.41 -16.31 -4.94
C ARG A 26 -46.07 -17.65 -4.29
N ALA A 27 -44.89 -18.17 -4.54
CA ALA A 27 -44.45 -19.42 -3.93
C ALA A 27 -44.25 -19.29 -2.41
N LEU A 28 -43.57 -18.22 -1.98
CA LEU A 28 -43.32 -17.95 -0.56
C LEU A 28 -44.59 -17.52 0.19
N ALA A 29 -45.44 -16.68 -0.41
CA ALA A 29 -46.71 -16.27 0.17
C ALA A 29 -47.65 -17.46 0.40
N LYS A 30 -47.68 -18.43 -0.51
CA LYS A 30 -48.44 -19.67 -0.31
C LYS A 30 -47.89 -20.53 0.82
N LYS A 31 -46.54 -20.60 0.93
CA LYS A 31 -45.85 -21.40 1.95
C LYS A 31 -46.07 -20.83 3.36
N TYR A 32 -46.02 -19.51 3.52
CA TYR A 32 -46.12 -18.82 4.81
C TYR A 32 -47.45 -18.15 5.07
N HIS A 33 -48.50 -18.53 4.30
CA HIS A 33 -49.84 -17.94 4.45
C HIS A 33 -50.40 -18.16 5.87
N PRO A 34 -50.99 -17.13 6.51
CA PRO A 34 -51.53 -17.26 7.86
C PRO A 34 -52.50 -18.43 8.03
N ASP A 35 -53.37 -18.63 7.04
CA ASP A 35 -54.36 -19.74 7.09
C ASP A 35 -53.73 -21.14 7.04
N ALA A 36 -52.53 -21.24 6.42
CA ALA A 36 -51.79 -22.50 6.37
C ALA A 36 -50.82 -22.67 7.56
N ASN A 37 -50.59 -21.63 8.35
CA ASN A 37 -49.65 -21.61 9.48
C ASN A 37 -50.29 -21.02 10.76
N ILE A 38 -51.51 -21.42 11.06
CA ILE A 38 -52.30 -20.88 12.19
C ILE A 38 -51.51 -21.02 13.50
N GLY A 39 -51.30 -19.90 14.21
CA GLY A 39 -50.60 -19.86 15.50
C GLY A 39 -49.05 -19.91 15.42
N ASN A 40 -48.48 -19.85 14.23
CA ASN A 40 -47.03 -19.78 14.05
C ASN A 40 -46.57 -18.31 13.88
N ALA A 41 -46.13 -17.69 14.97
CA ALA A 41 -45.69 -16.29 14.98
C ALA A 41 -44.50 -16.05 14.05
N GLU A 42 -43.59 -17.02 13.89
CA GLU A 42 -42.43 -16.93 12.99
C GLU A 42 -42.87 -16.88 11.52
N ALA A 43 -43.82 -17.72 11.15
CA ALA A 43 -44.40 -17.72 9.79
C ALA A 43 -45.14 -16.40 9.49
N GLU A 44 -45.78 -15.79 10.47
CA GLU A 44 -46.44 -14.49 10.35
C GLU A 44 -45.45 -13.36 10.12
N GLU A 45 -44.32 -13.36 10.84
CA GLU A 45 -43.23 -12.38 10.66
C GLU A 45 -42.59 -12.51 9.27
N ILE A 46 -42.26 -13.74 8.86
CA ILE A 46 -41.73 -14.01 7.51
C ILE A 46 -42.72 -13.57 6.43
N PHE A 47 -44.00 -13.80 6.62
CA PHE A 47 -45.05 -13.40 5.66
C PHE A 47 -45.14 -11.87 5.53
N LYS A 48 -45.00 -11.12 6.64
CA LYS A 48 -44.92 -9.64 6.62
C LYS A 48 -43.68 -9.18 5.82
N ASP A 49 -42.54 -9.80 6.05
CA ASP A 49 -41.30 -9.49 5.36
C ASP A 49 -41.38 -9.76 3.84
N ILE A 50 -41.99 -10.87 3.45
CA ILE A 50 -42.24 -11.23 2.05
C ILE A 50 -43.15 -10.22 1.36
N ASN A 51 -44.20 -9.78 2.03
CA ASN A 51 -45.14 -8.78 1.50
C ASN A 51 -44.45 -7.43 1.33
N GLU A 52 -43.65 -6.98 2.31
CA GLU A 52 -42.87 -5.77 2.24
C GLU A 52 -41.88 -5.82 1.06
N ALA A 53 -41.13 -6.93 0.92
CA ALA A 53 -40.21 -7.13 -0.18
C ALA A 53 -40.89 -7.08 -1.56
N TYR A 54 -42.08 -7.68 -1.68
CA TYR A 54 -42.81 -7.65 -2.94
C TYR A 54 -43.43 -6.28 -3.24
N GLU A 55 -43.90 -5.55 -2.23
CA GLU A 55 -44.42 -4.18 -2.39
C GLU A 55 -43.35 -3.25 -2.98
N VAL A 56 -42.09 -3.46 -2.64
CA VAL A 56 -40.97 -2.69 -3.16
C VAL A 56 -40.47 -3.23 -4.51
N LEU A 57 -40.15 -4.51 -4.60
CA LEU A 57 -39.55 -5.10 -5.80
C LEU A 57 -40.55 -5.34 -6.94
N GLY A 58 -41.83 -5.49 -6.62
CA GLY A 58 -42.90 -5.68 -7.60
C GLY A 58 -43.32 -4.39 -8.31
N ASN A 59 -42.99 -3.24 -7.76
CA ASN A 59 -43.24 -1.94 -8.39
C ASN A 59 -41.95 -1.43 -9.06
N PRO A 60 -41.95 -1.17 -10.38
CA PRO A 60 -40.74 -0.75 -11.11
C PRO A 60 -40.08 0.55 -10.58
N GLU A 61 -40.87 1.50 -10.08
CA GLU A 61 -40.37 2.76 -9.53
C GLU A 61 -39.73 2.55 -8.15
N LYS A 62 -40.45 1.85 -7.24
CA LYS A 62 -39.92 1.50 -5.92
C LYS A 62 -38.68 0.62 -6.03
N LYS A 63 -38.68 -0.34 -6.97
CA LYS A 63 -37.51 -1.18 -7.24
C LYS A 63 -36.29 -0.35 -7.67
N ARG A 64 -36.46 0.58 -8.61
CA ARG A 64 -35.35 1.48 -9.02
C ARG A 64 -34.81 2.30 -7.85
N LYS A 65 -35.73 2.84 -7.03
CA LYS A 65 -35.34 3.60 -5.83
C LYS A 65 -34.58 2.71 -4.85
N TYR A 66 -35.04 1.49 -4.60
CA TYR A 66 -34.39 0.52 -3.74
C TYR A 66 -33.02 0.09 -4.28
N ASP A 67 -32.91 -0.21 -5.58
CA ASP A 67 -31.65 -0.57 -6.24
C ASP A 67 -30.65 0.58 -6.17
N SER A 68 -31.09 1.83 -6.32
CA SER A 68 -30.27 3.02 -6.16
C SER A 68 -29.73 3.13 -4.73
N ILE A 69 -30.59 2.91 -3.73
CA ILE A 69 -30.21 2.89 -2.31
C ILE A 69 -29.18 1.79 -2.05
N LEU A 70 -29.44 0.57 -2.53
CA LEU A 70 -28.49 -0.55 -2.37
C LEU A 70 -27.14 -0.31 -3.00
N ASN A 71 -27.11 0.21 -4.22
CA ASN A 71 -25.86 0.50 -4.95
C ASN A 71 -25.08 1.62 -4.29
N ARG A 72 -25.77 2.63 -3.78
CA ARG A 72 -25.16 3.81 -3.16
C ARG A 72 -24.58 3.49 -1.79
N PHE A 73 -25.24 2.69 -1.01
CA PHE A 73 -24.83 2.37 0.36
C PHE A 73 -24.11 1.02 0.49
N ASN A 74 -23.98 0.26 -0.60
CA ASN A 74 -23.40 -1.09 -0.61
C ASN A 74 -23.88 -1.94 0.59
N PHE A 75 -25.19 -1.91 0.84
CA PHE A 75 -25.80 -2.60 1.97
C PHE A 75 -25.52 -4.10 1.89
N LEU A 76 -24.66 -4.58 2.78
CA LEU A 76 -24.58 -5.99 3.12
C LEU A 76 -25.73 -6.32 4.08
N SER A 77 -26.37 -7.47 3.91
CA SER A 77 -27.45 -7.92 4.79
C SER A 77 -27.05 -7.81 6.27
N GLY A 78 -27.88 -7.13 7.07
CA GLY A 78 -27.66 -6.94 8.51
C GLY A 78 -27.01 -5.62 8.93
N PHE A 79 -26.84 -4.66 8.02
CA PHE A 79 -26.38 -3.32 8.37
C PHE A 79 -27.43 -2.57 9.21
N GLU A 80 -26.99 -2.03 10.36
CA GLU A 80 -27.83 -1.14 11.16
C GLU A 80 -27.79 0.29 10.62
N PHE A 81 -28.88 0.72 10.01
CA PHE A 81 -29.05 2.09 9.57
C PHE A 81 -29.55 2.96 10.73
N ASP A 82 -28.81 4.05 11.03
CA ASP A 82 -29.23 5.04 12.01
C ASP A 82 -29.65 6.32 11.28
N PRO A 83 -30.97 6.61 11.18
CA PRO A 83 -31.47 7.79 10.48
C PRO A 83 -30.93 9.10 11.01
N SER A 84 -30.64 9.18 12.32
CA SER A 84 -30.14 10.41 12.94
C SER A 84 -28.77 10.82 12.42
N LYS A 85 -27.94 9.85 12.02
CA LYS A 85 -26.62 10.08 11.39
C LYS A 85 -26.73 10.66 9.99
N PHE A 86 -27.91 10.59 9.40
CA PHE A 86 -28.19 11.04 8.04
C PHE A 86 -29.07 12.31 7.99
N GLY A 87 -29.11 13.07 9.10
CA GLY A 87 -29.82 14.35 9.16
C GLY A 87 -31.33 14.22 9.27
N PHE A 88 -31.87 13.02 9.43
CA PHE A 88 -33.30 12.83 9.70
C PHE A 88 -33.56 13.22 11.15
N LYS A 89 -34.24 14.34 11.36
CA LYS A 89 -34.67 14.76 12.70
C LYS A 89 -35.72 13.77 13.24
N ARG A 90 -35.43 13.24 14.41
CA ARG A 90 -36.32 12.31 15.16
C ARG A 90 -37.60 12.98 15.71
N GLU A 91 -37.93 14.20 15.29
CA GLU A 91 -39.01 15.01 15.82
C GLU A 91 -40.34 14.85 15.08
N THR A 92 -40.41 14.10 14.00
CA THR A 92 -41.67 13.57 13.56
C THR A 92 -41.88 12.26 14.33
N GLU A 93 -42.85 12.25 15.29
CA GLU A 93 -43.47 11.00 15.70
C GLU A 93 -43.82 10.27 14.40
N PHE A 94 -43.06 9.20 14.10
CA PHE A 94 -43.45 8.25 13.06
C PHE A 94 -44.76 7.61 13.52
N SER A 95 -45.85 8.34 13.33
CA SER A 95 -47.19 7.82 13.42
C SER A 95 -47.32 6.90 12.22
N GLY A 96 -47.03 5.62 12.44
CA GLY A 96 -47.16 4.59 11.43
C GLY A 96 -48.51 4.67 10.75
N SER A 97 -48.50 5.27 9.56
CA SER A 97 -49.72 5.41 8.76
C SER A 97 -50.10 4.13 8.03
N THR A 98 -49.48 3.01 8.35
CA THR A 98 -49.81 1.66 7.88
C THR A 98 -49.84 0.68 9.06
N ASP A 99 -50.77 0.82 10.00
CA ASP A 99 -51.12 -0.16 11.06
C ASP A 99 -50.01 -1.14 11.55
N GLY A 100 -48.70 -0.71 11.55
CA GLY A 100 -47.58 -1.56 11.91
C GLY A 100 -47.31 -2.72 10.94
N ALA A 101 -47.79 -2.62 9.70
CA ALA A 101 -47.69 -3.71 8.72
C ALA A 101 -46.26 -3.84 8.10
N PHE A 102 -45.50 -2.75 8.03
CA PHE A 102 -44.19 -2.72 7.40
C PHE A 102 -43.11 -2.20 8.36
N SER A 103 -41.82 -2.37 7.97
CA SER A 103 -40.67 -1.96 8.79
C SER A 103 -40.45 -0.45 8.76
N ASP A 104 -39.80 0.07 9.79
CA ASP A 104 -39.36 1.48 9.87
C ASP A 104 -38.53 1.89 8.64
N PHE A 105 -37.81 0.94 8.04
CA PHE A 105 -37.05 1.16 6.79
C PHE A 105 -37.99 1.42 5.62
N TYR A 106 -39.07 0.64 5.50
CA TYR A 106 -40.09 0.83 4.46
C TYR A 106 -40.77 2.20 4.61
N ASP A 107 -41.20 2.54 5.83
CA ASP A 107 -41.91 3.79 6.10
C ASP A 107 -41.03 5.00 5.79
N LEU A 108 -39.76 4.95 6.13
CA LEU A 108 -38.83 6.02 5.85
C LEU A 108 -38.59 6.28 4.35
N PHE A 109 -38.51 5.22 3.56
CA PHE A 109 -38.12 5.34 2.15
C PHE A 109 -39.30 5.23 1.17
N PHE A 110 -40.38 4.58 1.54
CA PHE A 110 -41.51 4.24 0.66
C PHE A 110 -42.89 4.55 1.24
N GLY A 111 -42.99 5.00 2.50
CA GLY A 111 -44.23 5.39 3.18
C GLY A 111 -44.88 6.64 2.57
N LYS A 112 -46.09 6.99 3.04
CA LYS A 112 -46.87 8.15 2.55
C LYS A 112 -46.14 9.49 2.76
N ASP A 113 -45.38 9.59 3.83
CA ASP A 113 -44.53 10.74 4.16
C ASP A 113 -43.05 10.51 3.75
N SER A 114 -42.83 9.59 2.80
CA SER A 114 -41.47 9.30 2.33
C SER A 114 -40.86 10.55 1.75
N VAL A 115 -39.63 10.85 2.16
CA VAL A 115 -38.88 11.97 1.65
C VAL A 115 -38.68 11.80 0.14
N GLU A 116 -39.19 12.74 -0.66
CA GLU A 116 -38.89 12.80 -2.09
C GLU A 116 -37.39 13.03 -2.23
N PHE A 117 -36.68 11.98 -2.66
CA PHE A 117 -35.29 12.05 -2.97
C PHE A 117 -35.12 12.57 -4.40
N ASP A 118 -35.13 13.89 -4.57
CA ASP A 118 -34.53 14.50 -5.74
C ASP A 118 -33.01 14.32 -5.64
N ASP A 119 -32.38 13.84 -6.71
CA ASP A 119 -30.93 13.59 -6.77
C ASP A 119 -30.11 14.79 -6.25
N LYS A 120 -30.56 16.02 -6.48
CA LYS A 120 -29.92 17.25 -6.01
C LYS A 120 -30.11 17.53 -4.52
N THR A 121 -31.28 17.23 -3.97
CA THR A 121 -31.58 17.48 -2.54
C THR A 121 -30.87 16.44 -1.68
N PHE A 122 -30.76 15.22 -2.15
CA PHE A 122 -29.98 14.17 -1.51
C PHE A 122 -28.48 14.48 -1.55
N GLU A 123 -27.96 14.95 -2.69
CA GLU A 123 -26.60 15.45 -2.79
C GLU A 123 -26.32 16.59 -1.81
N THR A 124 -27.23 17.58 -1.68
CA THR A 124 -26.99 18.76 -0.86
C THR A 124 -27.15 18.50 0.65
N ALA A 125 -28.07 17.63 1.06
CA ALA A 125 -28.27 17.27 2.47
C ALA A 125 -27.16 16.32 2.98
N PHE A 126 -26.65 15.44 2.14
CA PHE A 126 -25.59 14.48 2.45
C PHE A 126 -24.18 15.06 2.30
N TYR A 127 -23.96 15.93 1.32
CA TYR A 127 -22.61 16.40 0.98
C TYR A 127 -22.10 17.56 1.83
N LYS A 128 -22.93 18.25 2.63
CA LYS A 128 -22.49 19.47 3.33
C LYS A 128 -21.95 19.31 4.74
N LYS A 129 -22.07 18.17 5.43
CA LYS A 129 -21.58 18.08 6.82
C LYS A 129 -20.91 16.78 7.27
N GLU A 130 -21.03 15.69 6.53
CA GLU A 130 -20.46 14.38 6.93
C GLU A 130 -19.76 13.59 5.82
N GLU A 131 -19.56 14.18 4.66
CA GLU A 131 -18.82 13.59 3.53
C GLU A 131 -17.40 13.13 3.89
N GLN A 132 -16.81 13.70 4.90
CA GLN A 132 -15.48 13.34 5.36
C GLN A 132 -15.43 12.09 6.26
N LEU A 133 -16.54 11.64 6.82
CA LEU A 133 -16.57 10.54 7.79
C LEU A 133 -17.14 9.22 7.25
N LEU A 134 -18.03 9.27 6.24
CA LEU A 134 -18.75 8.07 5.77
C LEU A 134 -18.14 7.41 4.53
N PHE A 135 -17.49 8.17 3.64
CA PHE A 135 -16.74 7.66 2.48
C PHE A 135 -15.25 7.98 2.61
N LYS A 136 -14.64 7.56 3.72
CA LYS A 136 -13.21 7.77 3.89
C LYS A 136 -12.48 6.71 3.08
N ARG A 137 -11.74 7.15 2.07
CA ARG A 137 -10.74 6.31 1.40
C ARG A 137 -9.87 5.62 2.44
N GLY A 138 -9.53 4.37 2.22
CA GLY A 138 -8.61 3.65 3.08
C GLY A 138 -7.30 4.40 3.26
N GLU A 139 -6.68 4.23 4.40
CA GLU A 139 -5.39 4.85 4.69
C GLU A 139 -4.30 4.18 3.86
N ASP A 140 -3.34 5.00 3.43
CA ASP A 140 -2.16 4.51 2.74
C ASP A 140 -1.25 3.77 3.76
N VAL A 141 -0.64 2.70 3.32
CA VAL A 141 0.27 1.88 4.12
C VAL A 141 1.69 2.11 3.64
N PHE A 142 2.62 2.27 4.58
CA PHE A 142 4.04 2.46 4.29
C PHE A 142 4.82 1.32 4.91
N VAL A 143 5.65 0.66 4.09
CA VAL A 143 6.56 -0.39 4.52
C VAL A 143 7.97 -0.08 4.04
N ASN A 144 8.97 -0.41 4.84
CA ASN A 144 10.36 -0.31 4.43
C ASN A 144 10.81 -1.69 3.92
N TYR A 145 11.45 -1.70 2.78
CA TYR A 145 12.08 -2.89 2.22
C TYR A 145 13.58 -2.67 2.09
N GLU A 146 14.35 -3.50 2.78
CA GLU A 146 15.81 -3.42 2.79
C GLU A 146 16.39 -4.23 1.65
N VAL A 147 17.29 -3.61 0.90
CA VAL A 147 18.03 -4.22 -0.21
C VAL A 147 19.53 -4.03 -0.01
N THR A 148 20.32 -4.93 -0.55
CA THR A 148 21.77 -4.75 -0.63
C THR A 148 22.12 -3.69 -1.69
N LEU A 149 23.37 -3.24 -1.70
CA LEU A 149 23.84 -2.29 -2.69
C LEU A 149 23.76 -2.88 -4.11
N GLU A 150 24.10 -4.15 -4.25
CA GLU A 150 24.07 -4.88 -5.52
C GLU A 150 22.65 -5.08 -6.03
N GLU A 151 21.73 -5.50 -5.17
CA GLU A 151 20.32 -5.63 -5.53
C GLU A 151 19.74 -4.30 -6.00
N ALA A 152 20.05 -3.20 -5.32
CA ALA A 152 19.62 -1.88 -5.72
C ALA A 152 20.33 -1.40 -7.02
N PHE A 153 21.56 -1.82 -7.26
CA PHE A 153 22.33 -1.47 -8.45
C PHE A 153 21.83 -2.18 -9.70
N TYR A 154 21.55 -3.48 -9.61
CA TYR A 154 21.09 -4.29 -10.75
C TYR A 154 19.58 -4.28 -10.93
N GLY A 155 18.85 -3.88 -9.91
CA GLY A 155 17.42 -4.10 -9.81
C GLY A 155 17.07 -5.50 -9.33
N LEU A 156 15.88 -5.66 -8.79
CA LEU A 156 15.42 -6.91 -8.18
C LEU A 156 13.92 -7.09 -8.41
N GLU A 157 13.52 -8.26 -8.87
CA GLU A 157 12.12 -8.71 -8.80
C GLU A 157 11.97 -9.60 -7.57
N THR A 158 11.03 -9.26 -6.71
CA THR A 158 10.84 -9.94 -5.43
C THR A 158 9.39 -9.87 -4.95
N THR A 159 9.03 -10.78 -4.06
CA THR A 159 7.72 -10.78 -3.39
C THR A 159 7.88 -10.25 -1.97
N ILE A 160 7.07 -9.27 -1.62
CA ILE A 160 7.03 -8.72 -0.25
C ILE A 160 5.82 -9.26 0.51
N HIS A 161 6.01 -9.50 1.80
CA HIS A 161 4.96 -9.94 2.72
C HIS A 161 4.50 -8.77 3.59
N VAL A 162 3.27 -8.34 3.41
CA VAL A 162 2.70 -7.21 4.14
C VAL A 162 1.62 -7.69 5.10
N LYS A 163 1.77 -7.37 6.38
CA LYS A 163 0.79 -7.68 7.40
C LYS A 163 -0.36 -6.69 7.34
N THR A 164 -1.56 -7.17 7.09
CA THR A 164 -2.77 -6.35 7.05
C THR A 164 -3.33 -6.09 8.45
N ALA A 165 -4.23 -5.10 8.58
CA ALA A 165 -4.93 -4.80 9.84
C ALA A 165 -5.67 -6.02 10.45
N ALA A 166 -6.12 -6.96 9.60
CA ALA A 166 -6.74 -8.21 10.04
C ALA A 166 -5.73 -9.30 10.45
N ASN A 167 -4.46 -8.94 10.68
CA ASN A 167 -3.38 -9.86 11.04
C ASN A 167 -3.10 -10.96 9.98
N LYS A 168 -3.60 -10.78 8.75
CA LYS A 168 -3.33 -11.68 7.61
C LYS A 168 -2.12 -11.17 6.83
N ILE A 169 -1.26 -12.09 6.41
CA ILE A 169 -0.13 -11.78 5.52
C ILE A 169 -0.65 -11.79 4.09
N LYS A 170 -0.37 -10.73 3.35
CA LYS A 170 -0.59 -10.66 1.90
C LYS A 170 0.75 -10.53 1.20
N GLU A 171 0.86 -11.20 0.07
CA GLU A 171 2.04 -11.23 -0.77
C GLU A 171 1.81 -10.30 -1.98
N TYR A 172 2.84 -9.53 -2.30
CA TYR A 172 2.83 -8.64 -3.46
C TYR A 172 4.15 -8.74 -4.19
N ASP A 173 4.08 -9.01 -5.49
CA ASP A 173 5.24 -8.96 -6.35
C ASP A 173 5.58 -7.51 -6.66
N ILE A 174 6.84 -7.15 -6.48
CA ILE A 174 7.38 -5.83 -6.76
C ILE A 174 8.63 -5.94 -7.61
N THR A 175 8.83 -4.94 -8.46
CA THR A 175 10.06 -4.75 -9.22
C THR A 175 10.77 -3.52 -8.69
N ILE A 176 11.96 -3.71 -8.15
CA ILE A 176 12.86 -2.65 -7.73
C ILE A 176 13.70 -2.24 -8.94
N PRO A 177 13.57 -0.99 -9.43
CA PRO A 177 14.32 -0.56 -10.60
C PRO A 177 15.85 -0.55 -10.35
N GLU A 178 16.63 -0.75 -11.41
CA GLU A 178 18.07 -0.60 -11.32
C GLU A 178 18.47 0.84 -10.94
N GLY A 179 19.45 0.96 -10.07
CA GLY A 179 19.93 2.25 -9.59
C GLY A 179 19.04 2.89 -8.51
N SER A 180 18.13 2.11 -7.89
CA SER A 180 17.30 2.57 -6.77
C SER A 180 18.15 3.03 -5.60
N LYS A 181 17.65 4.01 -4.84
CA LYS A 181 18.33 4.62 -3.69
C LYS A 181 17.47 4.56 -2.45
N THR A 182 18.10 4.71 -1.31
CA THR A 182 17.36 4.92 -0.06
C THR A 182 16.45 6.12 -0.17
N GLY A 183 15.15 5.90 0.10
CA GLY A 183 14.10 6.90 0.00
C GLY A 183 13.25 6.81 -1.27
N ASP A 184 13.66 6.02 -2.27
CA ASP A 184 12.82 5.73 -3.42
C ASP A 184 11.58 4.93 -2.99
N LYS A 185 10.45 5.17 -3.68
CA LYS A 185 9.16 4.60 -3.30
C LYS A 185 8.52 3.88 -4.47
N ILE A 186 8.10 2.66 -4.23
CA ILE A 186 7.27 1.89 -5.16
C ILE A 186 5.82 1.98 -4.67
N LYS A 187 4.92 2.45 -5.54
CA LYS A 187 3.51 2.60 -5.24
C LYS A 187 2.71 1.44 -5.81
N LEU A 188 2.01 0.72 -4.97
CA LEU A 188 1.03 -0.30 -5.34
C LEU A 188 -0.38 0.23 -5.09
N MET A 189 -1.06 0.60 -6.17
CA MET A 189 -2.39 1.23 -6.10
C MET A 189 -3.43 0.27 -5.51
N GLY A 190 -4.25 0.78 -4.59
CA GLY A 190 -5.34 0.04 -3.97
C GLY A 190 -4.91 -1.13 -3.08
N LYS A 191 -3.64 -1.19 -2.65
CA LYS A 191 -3.11 -2.25 -1.78
C LYS A 191 -2.90 -1.80 -0.32
N GLY A 192 -3.35 -0.59 0.02
CA GLY A 192 -3.37 -0.06 1.39
C GLY A 192 -4.51 -0.61 2.24
N MET A 193 -4.92 0.15 3.26
CA MET A 193 -6.06 -0.20 4.11
C MET A 193 -7.38 -0.14 3.32
N PRO A 194 -8.34 -1.01 3.65
CA PRO A 194 -9.67 -0.92 3.04
C PRO A 194 -10.34 0.40 3.40
N GLY A 195 -11.08 0.97 2.45
CA GLY A 195 -11.93 2.12 2.71
C GLY A 195 -13.15 1.76 3.52
N VAL A 196 -13.77 2.76 4.14
CA VAL A 196 -14.99 2.60 4.94
C VAL A 196 -16.18 2.65 3.98
N ILE A 197 -17.17 1.75 4.19
CA ILE A 197 -18.44 1.69 3.45
C ILE A 197 -18.26 1.66 1.92
N GLY A 198 -17.36 0.79 1.41
CA GLY A 198 -17.13 0.64 -0.03
C GLY A 198 -16.31 1.76 -0.69
N ALA A 199 -15.77 2.70 0.09
CA ALA A 199 -14.80 3.65 -0.41
C ALA A 199 -13.54 2.91 -0.91
N PRO A 200 -12.85 3.45 -1.92
CA PRO A 200 -11.67 2.82 -2.47
C PRO A 200 -10.60 2.62 -1.40
N PRO A 201 -9.84 1.53 -1.45
CA PRO A 201 -8.74 1.30 -0.54
C PRO A 201 -7.64 2.35 -0.72
N GLY A 202 -6.81 2.52 0.29
CA GLY A 202 -5.57 3.27 0.20
C GLY A 202 -4.54 2.59 -0.69
N ASP A 203 -3.38 3.19 -0.83
CA ASP A 203 -2.26 2.64 -1.57
C ASP A 203 -1.21 2.07 -0.61
N LEU A 204 -0.42 1.13 -1.09
CA LEU A 204 0.75 0.64 -0.38
C LEU A 204 2.01 1.28 -0.99
N TYR A 205 2.78 1.93 -0.16
CA TYR A 205 4.07 2.51 -0.51
C TYR A 205 5.18 1.66 0.09
N VAL A 206 6.03 1.12 -0.78
CA VAL A 206 7.24 0.39 -0.37
C VAL A 206 8.41 1.34 -0.48
N ASN A 207 8.96 1.76 0.66
CA ASN A 207 10.14 2.61 0.73
C ASN A 207 11.40 1.72 0.61
N ILE A 208 12.24 2.00 -0.34
CA ILE A 208 13.52 1.29 -0.52
C ILE A 208 14.53 1.83 0.48
N VAL A 209 15.21 0.91 1.19
CA VAL A 209 16.29 1.22 2.12
C VAL A 209 17.51 0.40 1.70
N VAL A 210 18.48 1.07 1.09
CA VAL A 210 19.74 0.42 0.72
C VAL A 210 20.61 0.25 1.97
N LYS A 211 20.98 -1.00 2.28
CA LYS A 211 21.84 -1.34 3.40
C LYS A 211 23.21 -0.69 3.25
N LYS A 212 23.81 -0.37 4.38
CA LYS A 212 25.21 0.08 4.39
C LYS A 212 26.10 -1.05 3.85
N HIS A 213 26.94 -0.71 2.87
CA HIS A 213 27.89 -1.63 2.28
C HIS A 213 29.29 -1.42 2.90
N ASP A 214 30.05 -2.50 3.08
CA ASP A 214 31.34 -2.43 3.77
C ASP A 214 32.40 -1.67 2.94
N LEU A 215 32.35 -1.82 1.62
CA LEU A 215 33.38 -1.22 0.73
C LEU A 215 32.93 0.09 0.09
N PHE A 216 31.59 0.26 -0.14
CA PHE A 216 31.10 1.37 -0.96
C PHE A 216 30.14 2.28 -0.19
N THR A 217 30.26 3.58 -0.51
CA THR A 217 29.29 4.58 -0.06
C THR A 217 28.70 5.30 -1.27
N ILE A 218 27.37 5.36 -1.39
CA ILE A 218 26.70 6.08 -2.48
C ILE A 218 26.78 7.59 -2.23
N LYS A 219 27.27 8.35 -3.23
CA LYS A 219 27.30 9.81 -3.24
C LYS A 219 26.63 10.36 -4.50
N GLY A 220 25.33 10.55 -4.43
CA GLY A 220 24.55 10.95 -5.60
C GLY A 220 24.54 9.85 -6.67
N LYS A 221 25.26 10.03 -7.76
CA LYS A 221 25.49 9.02 -8.82
C LYS A 221 26.85 8.35 -8.72
N ASP A 222 27.73 8.80 -7.82
CA ASP A 222 29.08 8.28 -7.67
C ASP A 222 29.11 7.27 -6.51
N LEU A 223 30.11 6.41 -6.53
CA LEU A 223 30.47 5.52 -5.43
C LEU A 223 31.81 5.97 -4.84
N GLU A 224 31.87 6.04 -3.53
CA GLU A 224 33.17 6.22 -2.82
C GLU A 224 33.62 4.88 -2.25
N THR A 225 34.94 4.62 -2.35
CA THR A 225 35.59 3.46 -1.74
C THR A 225 37.03 3.82 -1.30
N ASP A 226 37.58 3.05 -0.37
CA ASP A 226 38.99 3.16 -0.02
C ASP A 226 39.84 2.23 -0.91
N ILE A 227 40.89 2.77 -1.49
CA ILE A 227 41.88 2.02 -2.25
C ILE A 227 43.09 1.82 -1.35
N LEU A 228 43.26 0.60 -0.86
CA LEU A 228 44.39 0.23 -0.01
C LEU A 228 45.58 -0.03 -0.89
N ILE A 229 46.67 0.69 -0.68
CA ILE A 229 47.94 0.51 -1.38
C ILE A 229 49.10 0.40 -0.40
N THR A 230 50.17 -0.23 -0.85
CA THR A 230 51.41 -0.35 -0.10
C THR A 230 52.24 0.94 -0.19
N PRO A 231 53.20 1.19 0.72
CA PRO A 231 54.08 2.35 0.65
C PRO A 231 54.92 2.42 -0.64
N TRP A 232 55.35 1.27 -1.16
CA TRP A 232 56.11 1.23 -2.40
C TRP A 232 55.25 1.51 -3.64
N GLU A 233 53.99 1.06 -3.66
CA GLU A 233 53.03 1.46 -4.72
C GLU A 233 52.74 2.96 -4.66
N ALA A 234 52.65 3.55 -3.48
CA ALA A 234 52.49 5.00 -3.35
C ALA A 234 53.71 5.78 -3.90
N ILE A 235 54.93 5.30 -3.65
CA ILE A 235 56.16 5.96 -4.07
C ILE A 235 56.40 5.77 -5.58
N PHE A 236 56.37 4.54 -6.06
CA PHE A 236 56.79 4.21 -7.42
C PHE A 236 55.61 4.21 -8.41
N GLY A 237 54.37 4.28 -7.91
CA GLY A 237 53.20 4.02 -8.71
C GLY A 237 53.06 2.55 -9.07
N GLY A 238 52.06 2.25 -9.87
CA GLY A 238 51.83 0.88 -10.30
C GLY A 238 50.44 0.63 -10.81
N ARG A 239 50.02 -0.60 -10.73
CA ARG A 239 48.63 -1.05 -11.02
C ARG A 239 48.09 -1.81 -9.82
N ALA A 240 46.97 -1.37 -9.33
CA ALA A 240 46.22 -2.04 -8.27
C ALA A 240 44.94 -2.68 -8.83
N ILE A 241 44.63 -3.87 -8.35
CA ILE A 241 43.34 -4.51 -8.63
C ILE A 241 42.44 -4.21 -7.43
N ILE A 242 41.37 -3.47 -7.69
CA ILE A 242 40.38 -3.10 -6.67
C ILE A 242 39.02 -3.76 -6.96
N ASP A 243 38.20 -3.88 -5.95
CA ASP A 243 36.82 -4.31 -6.14
C ASP A 243 35.96 -3.14 -6.62
N GLY A 244 35.25 -3.36 -7.72
CA GLY A 244 34.14 -2.51 -8.19
C GLY A 244 32.83 -3.22 -7.97
N ILE A 245 31.72 -2.49 -8.00
CA ILE A 245 30.36 -3.06 -7.79
C ILE A 245 30.01 -4.11 -8.87
N ASP A 246 30.60 -3.99 -10.05
CA ASP A 246 30.38 -4.89 -11.21
C ASP A 246 31.62 -5.79 -11.51
N GLY A 247 32.47 -5.98 -10.53
CA GLY A 247 33.67 -6.83 -10.63
C GLY A 247 34.97 -6.12 -10.42
N LYS A 248 36.07 -6.84 -10.58
CA LYS A 248 37.41 -6.32 -10.33
C LYS A 248 37.85 -5.31 -11.40
N LEU A 249 38.47 -4.22 -10.94
CA LEU A 249 38.96 -3.12 -11.76
C LEU A 249 40.47 -3.02 -11.66
N ASN A 250 41.15 -2.87 -12.79
CA ASN A 250 42.57 -2.62 -12.83
C ASN A 250 42.79 -1.10 -12.91
N VAL A 251 43.30 -0.53 -11.83
CA VAL A 251 43.47 0.91 -11.67
C VAL A 251 44.97 1.28 -11.65
N LYS A 252 45.31 2.31 -12.43
CA LYS A 252 46.69 2.86 -12.43
C LYS A 252 46.85 3.79 -11.23
N ILE A 253 47.83 3.51 -10.38
CA ILE A 253 48.22 4.36 -9.26
C ILE A 253 49.35 5.26 -9.74
N PRO A 254 49.20 6.58 -9.71
CA PRO A 254 50.32 7.50 -10.00
C PRO A 254 51.43 7.39 -8.95
N ALA A 255 52.66 7.65 -9.34
CA ALA A 255 53.76 7.74 -8.38
C ALA A 255 53.65 9.01 -7.52
N GLY A 256 54.02 8.91 -6.24
CA GLY A 256 54.00 10.03 -5.30
C GLY A 256 52.65 10.34 -4.67
N VAL A 257 51.65 9.45 -4.82
CA VAL A 257 50.35 9.65 -4.19
C VAL A 257 50.40 9.59 -2.67
N GLN A 258 49.53 10.36 -2.03
CA GLN A 258 49.46 10.43 -0.57
C GLN A 258 48.14 9.83 -0.05
N THR A 259 48.11 9.53 1.22
CA THR A 259 46.86 9.13 1.90
C THR A 259 45.84 10.26 1.78
N SER A 260 44.59 9.92 1.45
CA SER A 260 43.44 10.80 1.18
C SER A 260 43.42 11.41 -0.23
N ASP A 261 44.42 11.18 -1.07
CA ASP A 261 44.30 11.51 -2.49
C ASP A 261 43.15 10.76 -3.13
N ARG A 262 42.53 11.38 -4.13
CA ARG A 262 41.35 10.81 -4.80
C ARG A 262 41.67 10.39 -6.22
N LEU A 263 41.37 9.14 -6.53
CA LEU A 263 41.42 8.61 -7.88
C LEU A 263 39.99 8.50 -8.43
N ARG A 264 39.77 9.06 -9.61
CA ARG A 264 38.49 8.97 -10.30
C ARG A 264 38.56 7.88 -11.37
N ILE A 265 37.69 6.89 -11.26
CA ILE A 265 37.51 5.82 -12.24
C ILE A 265 36.18 6.08 -12.96
N ALA A 266 36.30 6.62 -14.18
CA ALA A 266 35.14 7.08 -14.93
C ALA A 266 34.16 5.95 -15.29
N GLY A 267 32.87 6.21 -15.13
CA GLY A 267 31.80 5.28 -15.47
C GLY A 267 31.75 4.01 -14.62
N LYS A 268 32.38 4.00 -13.43
CA LYS A 268 32.39 2.86 -12.51
C LYS A 268 31.63 3.12 -11.20
N GLY A 269 30.89 4.21 -11.15
CA GLY A 269 30.03 4.58 -10.03
C GLY A 269 28.67 3.90 -10.03
N TYR A 270 27.73 4.52 -9.32
CA TYR A 270 26.37 4.05 -9.18
C TYR A 270 25.54 4.38 -10.42
N LYS A 271 24.51 3.58 -10.68
CA LYS A 271 23.53 3.87 -11.74
C LYS A 271 22.52 4.90 -11.26
N ASN A 272 22.01 5.71 -12.20
CA ASN A 272 20.86 6.58 -12.01
C ASN A 272 20.06 6.61 -13.31
N GLY A 273 19.21 5.63 -13.48
CA GLY A 273 18.54 5.40 -14.76
C GLY A 273 19.55 5.15 -15.90
N VAL A 274 19.48 5.99 -16.94
CA VAL A 274 20.33 5.85 -18.14
C VAL A 274 21.82 6.21 -17.90
N SER A 275 22.12 6.99 -16.86
CA SER A 275 23.48 7.47 -16.62
C SER A 275 24.16 6.69 -15.48
N ARG A 276 25.46 6.47 -15.63
CA ARG A 276 26.32 5.90 -14.60
C ARG A 276 27.33 6.94 -14.14
N GLY A 277 27.51 7.05 -12.83
CA GLY A 277 28.53 7.92 -12.22
C GLY A 277 29.91 7.32 -12.22
N ASP A 278 30.77 7.88 -11.43
CA ASP A 278 32.17 7.49 -11.30
C ASP A 278 32.45 6.81 -9.97
N LEU A 279 33.45 5.96 -9.93
CA LEU A 279 34.00 5.44 -8.69
C LEU A 279 35.12 6.37 -8.20
N LEU A 280 34.94 6.93 -7.02
CA LEU A 280 35.88 7.82 -6.36
C LEU A 280 36.66 7.02 -5.32
N GLY A 281 37.84 6.58 -5.70
CA GLY A 281 38.73 5.84 -4.82
C GLY A 281 39.55 6.80 -3.97
N ARG A 282 39.44 6.69 -2.64
CA ARG A 282 40.30 7.43 -1.72
C ARG A 282 41.52 6.57 -1.39
N ILE A 283 42.72 7.06 -1.68
CA ILE A 283 43.99 6.36 -1.38
C ILE A 283 44.15 6.23 0.13
N LYS A 284 44.50 5.03 0.56
CA LYS A 284 44.84 4.71 1.93
C LYS A 284 46.10 3.86 1.95
N ILE A 285 47.23 4.47 2.31
CA ILE A 285 48.51 3.77 2.41
C ILE A 285 48.47 2.91 3.67
N VAL A 286 48.70 1.61 3.51
CA VAL A 286 48.73 0.65 4.60
C VAL A 286 50.09 -0.02 4.69
N VAL A 287 50.55 -0.21 5.91
CA VAL A 287 51.78 -0.95 6.19
C VAL A 287 51.50 -2.40 6.53
N PRO A 288 52.36 -3.36 6.19
CA PRO A 288 52.17 -4.74 6.55
C PRO A 288 52.09 -4.92 8.09
N SER A 289 51.12 -5.71 8.56
CA SER A 289 50.99 -6.03 9.99
C SER A 289 52.02 -7.04 10.47
N SER A 290 52.54 -7.87 9.56
CA SER A 290 53.61 -8.85 9.83
C SER A 290 54.71 -8.71 8.78
N LEU A 291 55.95 -8.73 9.22
CA LEU A 291 57.14 -8.61 8.41
C LEU A 291 58.08 -9.79 8.66
N THR A 292 58.72 -10.27 7.62
CA THR A 292 59.84 -11.20 7.72
C THR A 292 61.05 -10.49 8.32
N ASP A 293 62.01 -11.23 8.83
CA ASP A 293 63.25 -10.61 9.42
C ASP A 293 64.04 -9.83 8.40
N LYS A 294 64.08 -10.28 7.17
CA LYS A 294 64.74 -9.57 6.06
C LYS A 294 64.03 -8.23 5.73
N GLU A 295 62.70 -8.21 5.72
CA GLU A 295 61.95 -6.96 5.52
C GLU A 295 62.19 -5.97 6.67
N LYS A 296 62.21 -6.45 7.91
CA LYS A 296 62.54 -5.60 9.07
C LYS A 296 63.92 -4.98 8.96
N GLU A 297 64.91 -5.74 8.47
CA GLU A 297 66.28 -5.24 8.22
C GLU A 297 66.30 -4.11 7.17
N LEU A 298 65.61 -4.32 6.02
CA LEU A 298 65.52 -3.32 4.97
C LEU A 298 64.75 -2.06 5.45
N PHE A 299 63.69 -2.19 6.25
CA PHE A 299 63.07 -1.02 6.85
C PHE A 299 63.93 -0.28 7.85
N LYS A 300 64.78 -0.98 8.63
CA LYS A 300 65.83 -0.35 9.50
C LYS A 300 66.88 0.39 8.72
N GLU A 301 67.31 -0.17 7.59
CA GLU A 301 68.29 0.52 6.68
C GLU A 301 67.63 1.76 6.09
N LEU A 302 66.40 1.66 5.56
CA LEU A 302 65.64 2.81 5.06
C LEU A 302 65.50 3.91 6.11
N GLN A 303 65.21 3.57 7.34
CA GLN A 303 65.10 4.50 8.47
C GLN A 303 66.41 5.26 8.73
N LYS A 304 67.55 4.63 8.55
CA LYS A 304 68.87 5.25 8.79
C LYS A 304 69.29 6.27 7.69
N ILE A 305 68.85 6.02 6.45
CA ILE A 305 69.22 6.87 5.30
C ILE A 305 68.16 7.92 4.98
N SER A 306 66.90 7.72 5.43
CA SER A 306 65.86 8.66 5.14
C SER A 306 65.89 9.86 6.07
N ASN A 307 65.81 11.06 5.47
CA ASN A 307 65.69 12.34 6.19
C ASN A 307 64.18 12.80 6.26
N PHE A 308 63.26 11.93 5.92
CA PHE A 308 61.88 12.30 5.89
C PHE A 308 61.28 12.41 7.32
N GLU A 309 60.79 13.59 7.67
CA GLU A 309 60.19 13.89 8.96
C GLU A 309 58.69 14.27 8.76
N PRO A 310 57.79 13.33 8.83
CA PRO A 310 56.37 13.58 8.53
C PRO A 310 55.66 14.62 9.44
N ARG A 311 56.22 14.88 10.63
CA ARG A 311 55.69 15.86 11.58
C ARG A 311 56.17 17.30 11.29
N LYS A 312 57.11 17.50 10.38
CA LYS A 312 57.60 18.83 9.98
C LYS A 312 56.96 19.32 8.66
N VAL A 313 56.14 18.47 8.01
CA VAL A 313 55.46 18.76 6.75
C VAL A 313 53.99 19.09 7.04
N MET A 314 53.72 19.98 7.97
CA MET A 314 52.41 20.63 8.13
C MET A 314 52.52 22.09 7.75
#